data_d6a2c3e3797812fb4f2ece4e8391ba96
#
_entry.id   d6a2c3e3797812fb4f2ece4e8391ba96
#
_cell.length_a   1.000
_cell.length_b   1.000
_cell.length_c   1.000
_cell.angle_alpha   90.00
_cell.angle_beta   90.00
_cell.angle_gamma   90.00
#
_symmetry.space_group_name_H-M   'P 1'
#
loop_
_entity.id
_entity.type
_entity.pdbx_description
1 polymer ?
#
loop_
_entity_poly.entity_id
_entity_poly.type
_entity_poly.pdbx_seq_one_letter_code
_entity_poly.pdbx_strand_id
1 'polypeptide(L)'
;MTIKDTTTQSYIPIQGWILELHQNVVIPPGRTRVFFQGGRILYAVNEYEPHCQLRVRDISEQPQAVHADRFTIDKVFGNVGEIVSTERILLAAAGATVIADGGNGNGEGRLIYFYFMGLHADKQPHVTYLVCGGASEEPSRAEYPTLQDIVTSMGNYATLILPGDG
;
A
#
# COMPACT_ATOMS: atom_id res chain seq x y z
N MET A 1 -3.22 11.87 11.11
CA MET A 1 -2.11 10.90 11.10
C MET A 1 -0.89 11.49 10.40
N THR A 2 0.29 11.20 10.86
CA THR A 2 1.53 11.80 10.34
C THR A 2 2.43 10.73 9.74
N ILE A 3 3.26 11.15 8.80
CA ILE A 3 4.29 10.32 8.17
C ILE A 3 5.67 10.86 8.52
N LYS A 4 6.62 9.97 8.74
CA LYS A 4 8.01 10.36 9.01
C LYS A 4 8.72 10.73 7.71
N ASP A 5 9.28 11.93 7.68
CA ASP A 5 10.17 12.37 6.63
C ASP A 5 11.61 12.20 7.11
N THR A 6 12.34 11.29 6.50
CA THR A 6 13.71 10.98 6.90
C THR A 6 14.70 12.08 6.52
N THR A 7 14.35 12.93 5.57
CA THR A 7 15.21 14.05 5.16
C THR A 7 15.24 15.13 6.23
N THR A 8 14.08 15.47 6.78
CA THR A 8 13.97 16.51 7.80
C THR A 8 13.91 15.96 9.22
N GLN A 9 13.85 14.64 9.37
CA GLN A 9 13.66 13.95 10.64
C GLN A 9 12.40 14.42 11.39
N SER A 10 11.37 14.79 10.65
CA SER A 10 10.12 15.29 11.20
C SER A 10 8.93 14.40 10.85
N TYR A 11 7.80 14.63 11.51
CA TYR A 11 6.55 13.95 11.22
C TYR A 11 5.58 14.98 10.63
N ILE A 12 5.04 14.65 9.46
CA ILE A 12 4.22 15.57 8.67
C ILE A 12 2.82 14.98 8.50
N PRO A 13 1.74 15.76 8.67
CA PRO A 13 0.39 15.29 8.38
C PRO A 13 0.23 14.97 6.90
N ILE A 14 -0.38 13.81 6.58
CA ILE A 14 -0.55 13.38 5.19
C ILE A 14 -1.87 13.88 4.59
N GLN A 15 -2.89 14.06 5.43
CA GLN A 15 -4.19 14.49 4.95
C GLN A 15 -4.12 15.83 4.24
N GLY A 16 -4.76 15.92 3.08
CA GLY A 16 -4.75 17.11 2.24
C GLY A 16 -3.67 17.12 1.18
N TRP A 17 -2.74 16.17 1.21
CA TRP A 17 -1.75 16.05 0.14
C TRP A 17 -2.40 15.59 -1.15
N ILE A 18 -1.69 15.76 -2.26
CA ILE A 18 -2.12 15.33 -3.57
C ILE A 18 -1.20 14.22 -4.05
N LEU A 19 -1.80 13.14 -4.52
CA LEU A 19 -1.11 12.11 -5.28
C LEU A 19 -1.28 12.45 -6.75
N GLU A 20 -0.21 12.83 -7.42
CA GLU A 20 -0.20 13.05 -8.86
C GLU A 20 0.28 11.79 -9.55
N LEU A 21 -0.63 11.12 -10.23
CA LEU A 21 -0.33 9.93 -11.03
C LEU A 21 0.06 10.40 -12.43
N HIS A 22 1.28 10.05 -12.85
CA HIS A 22 1.87 10.58 -14.08
C HIS A 22 1.51 9.79 -15.33
N GLN A 23 1.08 8.56 -15.17
CA GLN A 23 0.75 7.70 -16.29
C GLN A 23 -0.42 6.78 -15.93
N ASN A 24 -1.10 6.31 -16.95
CA ASN A 24 -2.22 5.40 -16.77
C ASN A 24 -1.74 4.07 -16.20
N VAL A 25 -2.56 3.50 -15.35
CA VAL A 25 -2.31 2.21 -14.71
C VAL A 25 -3.50 1.31 -14.99
N VAL A 26 -3.25 0.05 -15.30
CA VAL A 26 -4.31 -0.92 -15.57
C VAL A 26 -4.41 -1.90 -14.40
N ILE A 27 -5.60 -2.01 -13.85
CA ILE A 27 -5.93 -3.03 -12.87
C ILE A 27 -6.39 -4.27 -13.65
N PRO A 28 -5.72 -5.41 -13.51
CA PRO A 28 -6.07 -6.60 -14.27
C PRO A 28 -7.48 -7.11 -13.97
N PRO A 29 -8.09 -7.85 -14.90
CA PRO A 29 -9.38 -8.50 -14.64
C PRO A 29 -9.31 -9.38 -13.39
N GLY A 30 -10.39 -9.40 -12.64
CA GLY A 30 -10.49 -10.22 -11.45
C GLY A 30 -9.72 -9.68 -10.24
N ARG A 31 -9.19 -8.46 -10.33
CA ARG A 31 -8.43 -7.82 -9.26
C ARG A 31 -8.97 -6.44 -8.95
N THR A 32 -8.67 -5.97 -7.74
CA THR A 32 -9.05 -4.61 -7.30
C THR A 32 -7.83 -3.74 -6.99
N ARG A 33 -6.63 -4.23 -7.28
CA ARG A 33 -5.39 -3.51 -6.97
C ARG A 33 -4.23 -3.92 -7.84
N VAL A 34 -3.26 -3.02 -7.93
CA VAL A 34 -1.91 -3.30 -8.40
C VAL A 34 -0.92 -2.85 -7.34
N PHE A 35 0.26 -3.45 -7.36
CA PHE A 35 1.32 -3.13 -6.42
C PHE A 35 2.41 -2.30 -7.08
N PHE A 36 2.98 -1.39 -6.28
CA PHE A 36 4.17 -0.62 -6.66
C PHE A 36 5.28 -0.93 -5.67
N GLN A 37 6.40 -1.35 -6.16
CA GLN A 37 7.58 -1.61 -5.35
C GLN A 37 8.83 -1.34 -6.16
N GLY A 38 9.74 -0.53 -5.60
CA GLY A 38 10.95 -0.15 -6.30
C GLY A 38 10.71 0.57 -7.62
N GLY A 39 9.62 1.32 -7.74
CA GLY A 39 9.26 2.04 -8.95
C GLY A 39 8.70 1.18 -10.07
N ARG A 40 8.25 -0.03 -9.76
CA ARG A 40 7.70 -0.98 -10.73
C ARG A 40 6.28 -1.40 -10.34
N ILE A 41 5.47 -1.70 -11.35
CA ILE A 41 4.16 -2.34 -11.13
C ILE A 41 4.38 -3.85 -11.07
N LEU A 42 3.88 -4.45 -9.99
CA LEU A 42 4.00 -5.88 -9.73
C LEU A 42 2.64 -6.47 -9.38
N TYR A 43 2.48 -7.76 -9.58
CA TYR A 43 1.29 -8.51 -9.17
C TYR A 43 1.48 -9.21 -7.83
N ALA A 44 2.72 -9.29 -7.37
CA ALA A 44 3.10 -9.77 -6.05
C ALA A 44 4.30 -8.98 -5.58
N VAL A 45 4.42 -8.78 -4.28
CA VAL A 45 5.50 -7.97 -3.69
C VAL A 45 6.42 -8.80 -2.84
N ASN A 46 7.65 -8.31 -2.66
CA ASN A 46 8.54 -8.78 -1.63
C ASN A 46 8.13 -8.12 -0.31
N GLU A 47 7.64 -8.90 0.63
CA GLU A 47 7.14 -8.39 1.91
C GLU A 47 8.24 -7.78 2.80
N TYR A 48 9.49 -8.09 2.51
CA TYR A 48 10.63 -7.57 3.28
C TYR A 48 11.02 -6.14 2.88
N GLU A 49 10.34 -5.57 1.90
CA GLU A 49 10.58 -4.21 1.44
C GLU A 49 9.28 -3.41 1.43
N PRO A 50 9.35 -2.10 1.65
CA PRO A 50 8.17 -1.25 1.52
C PRO A 50 7.53 -1.34 0.15
N HIS A 51 6.22 -1.18 0.11
CA HIS A 51 5.46 -1.20 -1.13
C HIS A 51 4.18 -0.39 -1.00
N CYS A 52 3.58 -0.05 -2.13
CA CYS A 52 2.27 0.59 -2.18
C CYS A 52 1.31 -0.21 -3.05
N GLN A 53 0.02 0.03 -2.84
CA GLN A 53 -1.06 -0.57 -3.63
C GLN A 53 -2.00 0.53 -4.07
N LEU A 54 -2.35 0.55 -5.34
CA LEU A 54 -3.42 1.40 -5.84
C LEU A 54 -4.67 0.55 -5.98
N ARG A 55 -5.74 0.95 -5.31
CA ARG A 55 -6.97 0.16 -5.21
C ARG A 55 -8.15 0.83 -5.89
N VAL A 56 -8.98 -0.02 -6.51
CA VAL A 56 -10.29 0.37 -7.03
C VAL A 56 -11.39 -0.30 -6.21
N ARG A 57 -12.62 0.24 -6.32
CA ARG A 57 -13.75 -0.20 -5.50
C ARG A 57 -14.22 -1.61 -5.82
N ASP A 58 -14.44 -1.88 -7.09
CA ASP A 58 -15.13 -3.09 -7.51
C ASP A 58 -14.24 -3.98 -8.38
N ILE A 59 -14.39 -5.28 -8.17
CA ILE A 59 -13.77 -6.26 -9.06
C ILE A 59 -14.51 -6.24 -10.41
N SER A 60 -13.78 -6.43 -11.49
CA SER A 60 -14.36 -6.48 -12.84
C SER A 60 -13.79 -7.64 -13.62
N GLU A 61 -14.58 -8.19 -14.53
CA GLU A 61 -14.11 -9.19 -15.48
C GLU A 61 -13.29 -8.54 -16.60
N GLN A 62 -13.37 -7.22 -16.72
CA GLN A 62 -12.59 -6.44 -17.70
C GLN A 62 -11.46 -5.70 -17.00
N PRO A 63 -10.39 -5.37 -17.71
CA PRO A 63 -9.36 -4.48 -17.16
C PRO A 63 -9.97 -3.14 -16.80
N GLN A 64 -9.53 -2.56 -15.69
CA GLN A 64 -9.95 -1.23 -15.26
C GLN A 64 -8.79 -0.27 -15.36
N ALA A 65 -9.00 0.85 -16.04
CA ALA A 65 -7.96 1.86 -16.16
C ALA A 65 -8.07 2.87 -15.01
N VAL A 66 -6.93 3.21 -14.45
CA VAL A 66 -6.78 4.39 -13.61
C VAL A 66 -5.97 5.38 -14.43
N HIS A 67 -6.58 6.49 -14.80
CA HIS A 67 -5.94 7.47 -15.66
C HIS A 67 -5.02 8.39 -14.87
N ALA A 68 -3.96 8.86 -15.52
CA ALA A 68 -3.12 9.91 -14.97
C ALA A 68 -3.99 11.08 -14.53
N ASP A 69 -3.87 11.49 -13.28
CA ASP A 69 -4.74 12.48 -12.66
C ASP A 69 -4.13 12.93 -11.33
N ARG A 70 -4.75 13.94 -10.73
CA ARG A 70 -4.43 14.41 -9.39
C ARG A 70 -5.52 13.94 -8.44
N PHE A 71 -5.11 13.16 -7.44
CA PHE A 71 -6.00 12.65 -6.41
C PHE A 71 -5.72 13.37 -5.10
N THR A 72 -6.77 13.92 -4.50
CA THR A 72 -6.64 14.49 -3.16
C THR A 72 -6.66 13.36 -2.13
N ILE A 73 -5.74 13.39 -1.19
CA ILE A 73 -5.74 12.46 -0.06
C ILE A 73 -6.67 13.05 1.00
N ASP A 74 -7.89 12.52 1.07
CA ASP A 74 -8.96 13.08 1.90
C ASP A 74 -9.01 12.51 3.31
N LYS A 75 -8.51 11.32 3.53
CA LYS A 75 -8.42 10.71 4.85
C LYS A 75 -7.23 9.76 4.91
N VAL A 76 -6.69 9.60 6.10
CA VAL A 76 -5.56 8.70 6.34
C VAL A 76 -5.80 7.95 7.63
N PHE A 77 -5.65 6.64 7.60
CA PHE A 77 -5.67 5.83 8.79
C PHE A 77 -4.65 4.71 8.71
N GLY A 78 -4.25 4.20 9.85
CA GLY A 78 -3.29 3.11 9.94
C GLY A 78 -3.98 1.77 10.14
N ASN A 79 -3.34 0.73 9.66
CA ASN A 79 -3.75 -0.64 9.93
C ASN A 79 -2.52 -1.54 10.03
N VAL A 80 -2.67 -2.66 10.70
CA VAL A 80 -1.58 -3.62 10.89
C VAL A 80 -1.99 -4.93 10.25
N GLY A 81 -1.15 -5.42 9.35
CA GLY A 81 -1.30 -6.75 8.76
C GLY A 81 -0.31 -7.71 9.38
N GLU A 82 -0.72 -8.95 9.56
CA GLU A 82 0.15 -10.02 10.02
C GLU A 82 0.50 -10.92 8.84
N ILE A 83 1.79 -11.13 8.65
CA ILE A 83 2.30 -12.03 7.63
C ILE A 83 2.75 -13.31 8.30
N VAL A 84 2.07 -14.39 7.95
CA VAL A 84 2.48 -15.74 8.35
C VAL A 84 3.26 -16.39 7.20
N SER A 85 3.74 -17.61 7.40
CA SER A 85 4.49 -18.31 6.36
C SER A 85 3.66 -18.44 5.07
N THR A 86 4.34 -18.50 3.93
CA THR A 86 3.70 -18.65 2.63
C THR A 86 2.75 -19.85 2.58
N GLU A 87 3.13 -20.95 3.19
CA GLU A 87 2.30 -22.13 3.27
C GLU A 87 1.00 -21.87 3.99
N ARG A 88 1.05 -21.15 5.10
CA ARG A 88 -0.16 -20.78 5.85
C ARG A 88 -1.06 -19.87 5.04
N ILE A 89 -0.48 -18.93 4.31
CA ILE A 89 -1.23 -18.04 3.43
C ILE A 89 -1.97 -18.83 2.36
N LEU A 90 -1.30 -19.79 1.72
CA LEU A 90 -1.91 -20.63 0.70
C LEU A 90 -3.05 -21.48 1.26
N LEU A 91 -2.87 -22.06 2.44
CA LEU A 91 -3.91 -22.84 3.11
C LEU A 91 -5.12 -21.97 3.46
N ALA A 92 -4.90 -20.79 3.97
CA ALA A 92 -5.96 -19.83 4.26
C ALA A 92 -6.72 -19.44 2.99
N ALA A 93 -6.02 -19.19 1.89
CA ALA A 93 -6.63 -18.87 0.61
C ALA A 93 -7.46 -20.04 0.07
N ALA A 94 -7.07 -21.27 0.36
CA ALA A 94 -7.83 -22.45 -0.02
C ALA A 94 -9.01 -22.74 0.90
N GLY A 95 -9.26 -21.91 1.90
CA GLY A 95 -10.35 -22.10 2.87
C GLY A 95 -10.04 -23.13 3.94
N ALA A 96 -8.83 -23.63 4.01
CA ALA A 96 -8.42 -24.53 5.07
C ALA A 96 -8.23 -23.78 6.37
N THR A 97 -8.63 -24.37 7.48
CA THR A 97 -8.31 -23.83 8.79
C THR A 97 -6.81 -23.96 9.01
N VAL A 98 -6.16 -22.82 9.13
CA VAL A 98 -4.75 -22.82 9.46
C VAL A 98 -4.61 -23.16 10.94
N ILE A 99 -4.31 -24.40 11.20
CA ILE A 99 -3.85 -24.78 12.51
C ILE A 99 -2.41 -24.27 12.59
N ALA A 100 -2.16 -23.35 13.51
CA ALA A 100 -0.80 -23.03 13.84
C ALA A 100 -0.12 -24.36 14.11
N ASP A 101 0.64 -24.83 13.16
CA ASP A 101 1.44 -26.00 13.43
C ASP A 101 2.30 -25.59 14.60
N GLY A 102 2.26 -26.37 15.62
CA GLY A 102 3.08 -26.11 16.76
C GLY A 102 4.56 -26.13 16.49
N GLY A 103 4.96 -25.86 15.27
CA GLY A 103 6.36 -25.73 14.98
C GLY A 103 6.97 -24.82 15.98
N ASN A 104 7.57 -25.19 16.96
CA ASN A 104 8.37 -24.46 17.94
C ASN A 104 7.76 -23.21 18.56
N GLY A 105 6.47 -23.01 18.50
CA GLY A 105 5.78 -21.98 19.27
C GLY A 105 6.21 -20.54 19.02
N ASN A 106 7.13 -20.31 18.13
CA ASN A 106 7.56 -18.99 17.72
C ASN A 106 6.79 -18.51 16.51
N GLY A 107 5.50 -18.87 16.43
CA GLY A 107 4.60 -18.41 15.40
C GLY A 107 4.36 -16.89 15.45
N GLU A 108 5.35 -16.15 15.89
CA GLU A 108 5.34 -14.70 15.80
C GLU A 108 5.37 -14.35 14.32
N GLY A 109 4.16 -14.12 13.78
CA GLY A 109 4.03 -13.60 12.46
C GLY A 109 4.80 -12.28 12.37
N ARG A 110 5.31 -12.01 11.21
CA ARG A 110 5.89 -10.70 10.93
C ARG A 110 4.74 -9.71 10.75
N LEU A 111 4.94 -8.48 11.11
CA LEU A 111 3.93 -7.43 10.99
C LEU A 111 4.30 -6.45 9.88
N ILE A 112 3.28 -5.97 9.19
CA ILE A 112 3.40 -4.83 8.27
C ILE A 112 2.43 -3.75 8.75
N TYR A 113 2.94 -2.54 8.93
CA TYR A 113 2.13 -1.38 9.23
C TYR A 113 1.78 -0.65 7.94
N PHE A 114 0.50 -0.46 7.69
CA PHE A 114 -0.02 0.16 6.48
C PHE A 114 -0.64 1.52 6.78
N TYR A 115 -0.35 2.51 5.91
CA TYR A 115 -1.18 3.70 5.77
C TYR A 115 -2.21 3.45 4.69
N PHE A 116 -3.47 3.71 5.03
CA PHE A 116 -4.56 3.75 4.06
C PHE A 116 -4.85 5.21 3.77
N MET A 117 -4.60 5.62 2.54
CA MET A 117 -4.81 7.00 2.09
C MET A 117 -5.99 7.03 1.12
N GLY A 118 -7.11 7.58 1.56
CA GLY A 118 -8.30 7.72 0.72
C GLY A 118 -8.03 8.70 -0.40
N LEU A 119 -8.34 8.30 -1.63
CA LEU A 119 -8.09 9.10 -2.83
C LEU A 119 -9.40 9.63 -3.39
N HIS A 120 -9.38 10.88 -3.83
CA HIS A 120 -10.52 11.49 -4.48
C HIS A 120 -10.09 12.24 -5.73
N ALA A 121 -10.71 11.89 -6.85
CA ALA A 121 -10.67 12.64 -8.10
C ALA A 121 -12.06 12.58 -8.71
N ASP A 122 -12.62 13.75 -9.07
CA ASP A 122 -14.01 13.85 -9.53
C ASP A 122 -14.33 12.95 -10.72
N LYS A 123 -13.37 12.79 -11.63
CA LYS A 123 -13.56 11.99 -12.84
C LYS A 123 -13.33 10.51 -12.64
N GLN A 124 -12.82 10.11 -11.49
CA GLN A 124 -12.45 8.72 -11.21
C GLN A 124 -12.93 8.28 -9.83
N PRO A 125 -14.25 8.25 -9.60
CA PRO A 125 -14.80 7.88 -8.28
C PRO A 125 -14.58 6.41 -7.94
N HIS A 126 -14.19 5.58 -8.90
CA HIS A 126 -13.90 4.17 -8.68
C HIS A 126 -12.54 3.93 -8.01
N VAL A 127 -11.65 4.90 -8.04
CA VAL A 127 -10.35 4.81 -7.35
C VAL A 127 -10.56 5.14 -5.88
N THR A 128 -10.13 4.25 -4.99
CA THR A 128 -10.48 4.34 -3.56
C THR A 128 -9.30 4.69 -2.66
N TYR A 129 -8.21 3.95 -2.75
CA TYR A 129 -7.10 4.09 -1.81
C TYR A 129 -5.74 3.93 -2.46
N LEU A 130 -4.78 4.66 -1.95
CA LEU A 130 -3.39 4.27 -1.99
C LEU A 130 -3.05 3.68 -0.63
N VAL A 131 -2.59 2.43 -0.61
CA VAL A 131 -2.24 1.71 0.62
C VAL A 131 -0.74 1.45 0.59
N CYS A 132 0.00 2.03 1.53
CA CYS A 132 1.45 1.86 1.55
C CYS A 132 1.87 1.18 2.85
N GLY A 133 2.67 0.12 2.72
CA GLY A 133 3.16 -0.66 3.84
C GLY A 133 4.66 -0.52 4.01
N GLY A 134 5.10 -0.56 5.25
CA GLY A 134 6.51 -0.70 5.60
C GLY A 134 6.99 -2.13 5.33
N ALA A 135 8.27 -2.37 5.52
CA ALA A 135 8.79 -3.72 5.47
C ALA A 135 8.17 -4.59 6.54
N SER A 136 7.95 -5.87 6.23
CA SER A 136 7.53 -6.81 7.25
C SER A 136 8.68 -7.03 8.22
N GLU A 137 8.36 -7.00 9.51
CA GLU A 137 9.34 -7.11 10.57
C GLU A 137 8.77 -7.88 11.76
N GLU A 138 9.65 -8.28 12.65
CA GLU A 138 9.26 -8.74 13.95
C GLU A 138 8.44 -7.67 14.64
N PRO A 139 7.45 -8.03 15.50
CA PRO A 139 6.55 -7.05 16.11
C PRO A 139 7.26 -5.86 16.79
N SER A 140 8.40 -6.10 17.41
CA SER A 140 9.15 -5.04 18.10
C SER A 140 9.87 -4.07 17.16
N ARG A 141 9.99 -4.39 15.88
CA ARG A 141 10.72 -3.60 14.89
C ARG A 141 9.85 -3.06 13.77
N ALA A 142 8.65 -3.58 13.62
CA ALA A 142 7.76 -3.16 12.54
C ALA A 142 7.39 -1.69 12.68
N GLU A 143 7.45 -0.95 11.59
CA GLU A 143 7.18 0.47 11.54
C GLU A 143 6.36 0.81 10.31
N TYR A 144 5.64 1.93 10.38
CA TYR A 144 5.00 2.50 9.20
C TYR A 144 6.05 2.90 8.17
N PRO A 145 5.72 2.87 6.87
CA PRO A 145 6.64 3.36 5.86
C PRO A 145 6.92 4.85 6.07
N THR A 146 8.14 5.26 5.74
CA THR A 146 8.50 6.68 5.72
C THR A 146 8.03 7.31 4.41
N LEU A 147 8.05 8.64 4.34
CA LEU A 147 7.78 9.36 3.11
C LEU A 147 8.69 8.85 1.98
N GLN A 148 9.96 8.65 2.27
CA GLN A 148 10.95 8.19 1.31
C GLN A 148 10.66 6.75 0.84
N ASP A 149 10.15 5.90 1.72
CA ASP A 149 9.73 4.55 1.34
C ASP A 149 8.59 4.60 0.32
N ILE A 150 7.63 5.48 0.52
CA ILE A 150 6.51 5.65 -0.40
C ILE A 150 6.99 6.21 -1.74
N VAL A 151 7.82 7.25 -1.72
CA VAL A 151 8.39 7.84 -2.93
C VAL A 151 9.18 6.82 -3.73
N THR A 152 10.00 6.02 -3.08
CA THR A 152 10.78 4.97 -3.73
C THR A 152 9.88 3.89 -4.32
N SER A 153 8.85 3.48 -3.59
CA SER A 153 7.90 2.46 -4.06
C SER A 153 7.17 2.91 -5.32
N MET A 154 6.71 4.15 -5.34
CA MET A 154 5.96 4.70 -6.49
C MET A 154 6.85 5.04 -7.67
N GLY A 155 8.11 5.42 -7.42
CA GLY A 155 9.05 5.77 -8.47
C GLY A 155 8.50 6.86 -9.39
N ASN A 156 8.63 6.64 -10.70
CA ASN A 156 8.18 7.61 -11.71
C ASN A 156 6.66 7.54 -11.99
N TYR A 157 5.93 6.64 -11.34
CA TYR A 157 4.49 6.53 -11.57
C TYR A 157 3.71 7.65 -10.91
N ALA A 158 4.16 8.13 -9.76
CA ALA A 158 3.42 9.14 -9.03
C ALA A 158 4.34 10.01 -8.17
N THR A 159 3.84 11.20 -7.87
CA THR A 159 4.48 12.16 -6.97
C THR A 159 3.50 12.54 -5.87
N LEU A 160 3.98 12.63 -4.64
CA LEU A 160 3.23 13.21 -3.53
C LEU A 160 3.52 14.71 -3.45
N ILE A 161 2.47 15.51 -3.51
CA ILE A 161 2.57 16.98 -3.46
C ILE A 161 1.99 17.44 -2.14
N LEU A 162 2.79 18.16 -1.35
CA LEU A 162 2.34 18.72 -0.08
C LEU A 162 1.39 19.90 -0.31
N PRO A 163 0.46 20.13 0.62
CA PRO A 163 -0.40 21.30 0.53
C PRO A 163 0.45 22.59 0.50
N GLY A 164 0.14 23.47 -0.42
CA GLY A 164 0.85 24.76 -0.56
C GLY A 164 2.00 24.76 -1.57
N ASP A 165 2.39 23.60 -2.07
CA ASP A 165 3.43 23.46 -3.09
C ASP A 165 2.84 23.29 -4.50
N GLY A 166 1.72 23.87 -4.70
CA GLY A 166 1.01 23.74 -5.98
C GLY A 166 1.24 24.86 -6.96
#